data_800baeefe87553518c2d19a26ed896cf
#
_entry.id   800baeefe87553518c2d19a26ed896cf
#
_cell.length_a   1.000
_cell.length_b   1.000
_cell.length_c   1.000
_cell.angle_alpha   90.00
_cell.angle_beta   90.00
_cell.angle_gamma   90.00
#
_symmetry.space_group_name_H-M   'P 1'
#
loop_
_entity.id
_entity.type
_entity.pdbx_description
1 polymer ?
#
loop_
_entity_poly.entity_id
_entity_poly.type
_entity_poly.pdbx_seq_one_letter_code
_entity_poly.pdbx_strand_id
1 'polypeptide(L)'
;MPITEIHSLDAAGVAVYHRLTDHQLRNRLHPEDGTVIAESPKVINVALDEGLLPISLLCEARHIEGDAADIIKRCGDIPVYTGSRELLASLTGYTLTRGVLCAMRRPQQPTWQELCGKSRRVVVLDAVCDTTNIGAIFRSAAALGIDGALLTTDSCDPFNRRAVRVSMGTVFKLPWAWLDAPLPTLRECGFKTVAMALRHDSIALDDPRLKAEPRIAVVMGTEGDGLPTEAIDDADYVVKIPMARGVDSLNVAAASAVAFWELGKQKAQTL
;
A
#
# COMPACT_ATOMS: atom_id res chain seq x y z
N MET A 1 26.96 16.32 7.16
CA MET A 1 26.37 15.08 6.61
C MET A 1 27.51 14.14 6.22
N PRO A 2 27.65 12.97 6.85
CA PRO A 2 28.70 12.01 6.51
C PRO A 2 28.32 11.21 5.25
N ILE A 3 29.17 11.24 4.22
CA ILE A 3 29.08 10.36 3.06
C ILE A 3 30.09 9.23 3.26
N THR A 4 29.62 7.99 3.22
CA THR A 4 30.44 6.81 3.47
C THR A 4 30.36 5.86 2.28
N GLU A 5 31.48 5.55 1.66
CA GLU A 5 31.54 4.54 0.62
C GLU A 5 31.55 3.14 1.25
N ILE A 6 30.71 2.26 0.74
CA ILE A 6 30.58 0.87 1.18
C ILE A 6 31.07 -0.08 0.10
N HIS A 7 31.79 -1.13 0.52
CA HIS A 7 32.31 -2.17 -0.36
C HIS A 7 31.64 -3.54 -0.08
N SER A 8 30.78 -3.61 0.95
CA SER A 8 30.00 -4.82 1.32
C SER A 8 28.64 -4.41 1.87
N LEU A 9 27.64 -5.26 1.66
CA LEU A 9 26.31 -5.10 2.25
C LEU A 9 26.29 -5.35 3.77
N ASP A 10 27.33 -5.97 4.31
CA ASP A 10 27.48 -6.16 5.77
C ASP A 10 28.04 -4.94 6.50
N ALA A 11 28.29 -3.84 5.77
CA ALA A 11 28.75 -2.59 6.38
C ALA A 11 27.74 -2.07 7.40
N ALA A 12 28.25 -1.49 8.49
CA ALA A 12 27.41 -0.93 9.55
C ALA A 12 26.45 0.14 8.98
N GLY A 13 25.18 0.07 9.37
CA GLY A 13 24.12 0.98 8.92
C GLY A 13 23.45 0.61 7.59
N VAL A 14 23.95 -0.39 6.85
CA VAL A 14 23.40 -0.82 5.56
C VAL A 14 22.49 -2.05 5.67
N ALA A 15 22.54 -2.75 6.80
CA ALA A 15 21.73 -3.95 7.05
C ALA A 15 20.21 -3.73 6.79
N VAL A 16 19.71 -2.52 7.07
CA VAL A 16 18.30 -2.13 6.85
C VAL A 16 17.84 -2.30 5.40
N TYR A 17 18.76 -2.24 4.44
CA TYR A 17 18.44 -2.30 3.01
C TYR A 17 18.39 -3.73 2.47
N HIS A 18 19.07 -4.72 3.08
CA HIS A 18 19.17 -6.07 2.53
C HIS A 18 18.55 -7.15 3.42
N ARG A 19 18.50 -7.00 4.73
CA ARG A 19 17.87 -7.96 5.65
C ARG A 19 16.36 -7.72 5.75
N LEU A 20 15.67 -7.76 4.59
CA LEU A 20 14.27 -7.36 4.49
C LEU A 20 13.32 -8.27 5.30
N THR A 21 13.60 -9.58 5.39
CA THR A 21 12.78 -10.52 6.16
C THR A 21 12.82 -10.19 7.65
N ASP A 22 14.02 -9.91 8.19
CA ASP A 22 14.19 -9.53 9.60
C ASP A 22 13.46 -8.22 9.89
N HIS A 23 13.53 -7.26 8.95
CA HIS A 23 12.82 -5.98 9.09
C HIS A 23 11.31 -6.12 8.97
N GLN A 24 10.81 -6.98 8.09
CA GLN A 24 9.38 -7.27 8.00
C GLN A 24 8.86 -7.91 9.29
N LEU A 25 9.58 -8.88 9.84
CA LEU A 25 9.23 -9.51 11.10
C LEU A 25 9.26 -8.50 12.25
N ARG A 26 10.29 -7.66 12.32
CA ARG A 26 10.39 -6.57 13.28
C ARG A 26 9.25 -5.57 13.17
N ASN A 27 8.92 -5.14 11.95
CA ASN A 27 7.80 -4.23 11.68
C ASN A 27 6.46 -4.81 12.16
N ARG A 28 6.29 -6.12 12.11
CA ARG A 28 5.09 -6.79 12.59
C ARG A 28 5.03 -6.90 14.10
N LEU A 29 6.16 -7.24 14.75
CA LEU A 29 6.24 -7.47 16.20
C LEU A 29 6.43 -6.17 16.99
N HIS A 30 7.18 -5.21 16.42
CA HIS A 30 7.54 -3.93 17.04
C HIS A 30 7.36 -2.79 16.03
N PRO A 31 6.11 -2.45 15.66
CA PRO A 31 5.86 -1.44 14.63
C PRO A 31 6.38 -0.05 14.99
N GLU A 32 6.50 0.28 16.26
CA GLU A 32 7.05 1.54 16.77
C GLU A 32 8.54 1.72 16.46
N ASP A 33 9.29 0.62 16.39
CA ASP A 33 10.71 0.58 16.01
C ASP A 33 10.91 0.23 14.52
N GLY A 34 9.83 0.12 13.80
CA GLY A 34 9.82 -0.34 12.42
C GLY A 34 10.47 0.66 11.45
N THR A 35 10.88 0.12 10.31
CA THR A 35 11.44 0.90 9.21
C THR A 35 10.76 0.58 7.90
N VAL A 36 10.69 1.56 7.01
CA VAL A 36 10.24 1.40 5.62
C VAL A 36 11.34 1.83 4.67
N ILE A 37 11.40 1.20 3.50
CA ILE A 37 12.34 1.54 2.44
C ILE A 37 11.56 2.21 1.31
N ALA A 38 11.83 3.49 1.09
CA ALA A 38 11.37 4.23 -0.07
C ALA A 38 12.41 4.13 -1.19
N GLU A 39 11.97 3.74 -2.39
CA GLU A 39 12.82 3.54 -3.56
C GLU A 39 12.45 4.54 -4.65
N SER A 40 13.40 5.23 -5.17
CA SER A 40 13.35 6.29 -6.18
C SER A 40 13.09 7.70 -5.64
N PRO A 41 13.64 8.74 -6.30
CA PRO A 41 13.45 10.14 -5.91
C PRO A 41 11.98 10.52 -5.72
N LYS A 42 11.10 10.07 -6.61
CA LYS A 42 9.67 10.39 -6.55
C LYS A 42 8.99 9.81 -5.31
N VAL A 43 9.25 8.54 -4.99
CA VAL A 43 8.65 7.87 -3.82
C VAL A 43 9.19 8.47 -2.51
N ILE A 44 10.50 8.77 -2.47
CA ILE A 44 11.13 9.39 -1.29
C ILE A 44 10.52 10.79 -1.05
N ASN A 45 10.34 11.59 -2.10
CA ASN A 45 9.72 12.90 -1.97
C ASN A 45 8.28 12.81 -1.45
N VAL A 46 7.48 11.85 -1.94
CA VAL A 46 6.14 11.61 -1.41
C VAL A 46 6.18 11.26 0.07
N ALA A 47 7.10 10.38 0.49
CA ALA A 47 7.25 10.03 1.90
C ALA A 47 7.64 11.24 2.77
N LEU A 48 8.58 12.06 2.31
CA LEU A 48 8.98 13.30 2.99
C LEU A 48 7.84 14.33 3.05
N ASP A 49 7.02 14.44 2.00
CA ASP A 49 5.84 15.32 1.97
C ASP A 49 4.77 14.87 2.98
N GLU A 50 4.68 13.56 3.25
CA GLU A 50 3.80 12.99 4.28
C GLU A 50 4.47 12.99 5.68
N GLY A 51 5.63 13.62 5.83
CA GLY A 51 6.28 13.81 7.13
C GLY A 51 7.05 12.61 7.67
N LEU A 52 7.38 11.61 6.83
CA LEU A 52 8.19 10.49 7.27
C LEU A 52 9.62 10.95 7.60
N LEU A 53 10.16 10.43 8.69
CA LEU A 53 11.49 10.78 9.19
C LEU A 53 12.55 9.89 8.52
N PRO A 54 13.47 10.46 7.73
CA PRO A 54 14.54 9.71 7.11
C PRO A 54 15.59 9.28 8.16
N ILE A 55 16.16 8.09 7.96
CA ILE A 55 17.21 7.49 8.82
C ILE A 55 18.54 7.49 8.09
N SER A 56 18.55 7.07 6.83
CA SER A 56 19.74 7.04 5.99
C SER A 56 19.38 7.01 4.51
N LEU A 57 20.33 7.33 3.66
CA LEU A 57 20.25 7.19 2.20
C LEU A 57 21.29 6.20 1.70
N LEU A 58 20.95 5.50 0.61
CA LEU A 58 21.87 4.63 -0.11
C LEU A 58 21.71 4.83 -1.62
N CYS A 59 22.80 5.18 -2.31
CA CYS A 59 22.80 5.40 -3.76
C CYS A 59 24.17 5.16 -4.39
N GLU A 60 24.24 5.13 -5.72
CA GLU A 60 25.55 5.25 -6.42
C GLU A 60 26.11 6.66 -6.22
N ALA A 61 27.44 6.80 -6.13
CA ALA A 61 28.10 8.09 -5.92
C ALA A 61 27.71 9.17 -6.95
N ARG A 62 27.46 8.78 -8.20
CA ARG A 62 27.01 9.71 -9.27
C ARG A 62 25.66 10.38 -9.01
N HIS A 63 24.82 9.82 -8.16
CA HIS A 63 23.50 10.39 -7.83
C HIS A 63 23.57 11.48 -6.75
N ILE A 64 24.67 11.61 -6.02
CA ILE A 64 24.83 12.60 -4.94
C ILE A 64 24.62 14.03 -5.47
N GLU A 65 25.25 14.35 -6.59
CA GLU A 65 25.13 15.65 -7.26
C GLU A 65 24.03 15.67 -8.34
N GLY A 66 23.39 14.52 -8.59
CA GLY A 66 22.31 14.32 -9.56
C GLY A 66 20.94 14.14 -8.90
N ASP A 67 20.29 13.01 -9.22
CA ASP A 67 18.91 12.71 -8.82
C ASP A 67 18.67 12.69 -7.29
N ALA A 68 19.73 12.52 -6.48
CA ALA A 68 19.64 12.51 -5.02
C ALA A 68 19.89 13.87 -4.38
N ALA A 69 20.42 14.86 -5.09
CA ALA A 69 20.88 16.12 -4.51
C ALA A 69 19.79 16.86 -3.69
N ASP A 70 18.60 17.00 -4.25
CA ASP A 70 17.49 17.66 -3.57
C ASP A 70 16.95 16.82 -2.40
N ILE A 71 16.94 15.50 -2.54
CA ILE A 71 16.54 14.59 -1.46
C ILE A 71 17.51 14.69 -0.29
N ILE A 72 18.80 14.68 -0.57
CA ILE A 72 19.85 14.82 0.43
C ILE A 72 19.65 16.11 1.22
N LYS A 73 19.38 17.23 0.54
CA LYS A 73 19.07 18.51 1.20
C LYS A 73 17.83 18.40 2.10
N ARG A 74 16.77 17.76 1.62
CA ARG A 74 15.52 17.61 2.37
C ARG A 74 15.66 16.71 3.59
N CYS A 75 16.51 15.68 3.49
CA CYS A 75 16.74 14.73 4.58
C CYS A 75 17.58 15.28 5.73
N GLY A 76 18.30 16.38 5.53
CA GLY A 76 19.14 17.00 6.57
C GLY A 76 20.39 16.21 6.89
N ASP A 77 20.82 16.20 8.15
CA ASP A 77 22.09 15.60 8.58
C ASP A 77 21.94 14.12 8.94
N ILE A 78 21.64 13.28 7.95
CA ILE A 78 21.59 11.84 8.06
C ILE A 78 22.75 11.17 7.32
N PRO A 79 23.13 9.91 7.66
CA PRO A 79 24.15 9.15 6.92
C PRO A 79 23.73 8.93 5.46
N VAL A 80 24.68 9.15 4.53
CA VAL A 80 24.54 8.79 3.12
C VAL A 80 25.58 7.75 2.78
N TYR A 81 25.11 6.57 2.38
CA TYR A 81 25.97 5.47 1.94
C TYR A 81 26.05 5.45 0.42
N THR A 82 27.24 5.19 -0.10
CA THR A 82 27.46 5.02 -1.54
C THR A 82 28.11 3.71 -1.83
N GLY A 83 27.70 3.06 -2.91
CA GLY A 83 28.28 1.79 -3.35
C GLY A 83 28.37 1.69 -4.87
N SER A 84 29.12 0.71 -5.36
CA SER A 84 29.17 0.43 -6.79
C SER A 84 27.81 -0.02 -7.32
N ARG A 85 27.62 0.16 -8.62
CA ARG A 85 26.39 -0.29 -9.30
C ARG A 85 26.14 -1.78 -9.12
N GLU A 86 27.20 -2.60 -9.17
CA GLU A 86 27.15 -4.04 -9.01
C GLU A 86 26.74 -4.41 -7.58
N LEU A 87 27.32 -3.75 -6.58
CA LEU A 87 26.98 -3.97 -5.18
C LEU A 87 25.50 -3.63 -4.92
N LEU A 88 25.02 -2.51 -5.44
CA LEU A 88 23.63 -2.09 -5.27
C LEU A 88 22.65 -2.98 -6.06
N ALA A 89 23.04 -3.48 -7.22
CA ALA A 89 22.26 -4.45 -8.00
C ALA A 89 22.10 -5.77 -7.27
N SER A 90 23.15 -6.25 -6.57
CA SER A 90 23.09 -7.46 -5.77
C SER A 90 22.08 -7.36 -4.60
N LEU A 91 21.90 -6.18 -4.05
CA LEU A 91 20.92 -5.89 -2.98
C LEU A 91 19.47 -6.01 -3.45
N THR A 92 19.19 -5.65 -4.68
CA THR A 92 17.81 -5.55 -5.20
C THR A 92 17.42 -6.70 -6.10
N GLY A 93 18.40 -7.47 -6.58
CA GLY A 93 18.22 -8.50 -7.60
C GLY A 93 18.02 -7.94 -9.03
N TYR A 94 18.08 -6.61 -9.19
CA TYR A 94 18.01 -5.92 -10.48
C TYR A 94 18.78 -4.59 -10.42
N THR A 95 19.20 -4.09 -11.58
CA THR A 95 19.86 -2.78 -11.64
C THR A 95 18.89 -1.67 -11.22
N LEU A 96 19.26 -0.91 -10.20
CA LEU A 96 18.52 0.27 -9.76
C LEU A 96 18.57 1.36 -10.85
N THR A 97 17.56 1.43 -11.68
CA THR A 97 17.52 2.40 -12.80
C THR A 97 17.41 3.85 -12.35
N ARG A 98 16.95 4.08 -11.12
CA ARG A 98 16.84 5.42 -10.47
C ARG A 98 17.45 5.42 -9.07
N GLY A 99 18.45 4.68 -8.87
CA GLY A 99 19.47 4.41 -7.89
C GLY A 99 19.47 5.04 -6.50
N VAL A 100 18.34 5.50 -5.96
CA VAL A 100 18.29 6.08 -4.62
C VAL A 100 17.31 5.32 -3.74
N LEU A 101 17.79 4.86 -2.59
CA LEU A 101 17.01 4.25 -1.53
C LEU A 101 17.08 5.12 -0.28
N CYS A 102 15.96 5.25 0.41
CA CYS A 102 15.90 5.91 1.71
C CYS A 102 15.28 4.97 2.73
N ALA A 103 15.99 4.72 3.82
CA ALA A 103 15.41 4.09 5.00
C ALA A 103 14.75 5.18 5.84
N MET A 104 13.52 4.96 6.23
CA MET A 104 12.70 5.91 6.99
C MET A 104 12.06 5.21 8.19
N ARG A 105 11.75 5.96 9.24
CA ARG A 105 10.94 5.43 10.34
C ARG A 105 9.57 5.04 9.82
N ARG A 106 9.07 3.89 10.27
CA ARG A 106 7.71 3.44 9.93
C ARG A 106 6.71 4.44 10.51
N PRO A 107 5.80 5.01 9.69
CA PRO A 107 4.78 5.91 10.21
C PRO A 107 3.74 5.13 11.01
N GLN A 108 3.28 5.74 12.10
CA GLN A 108 2.17 5.20 12.87
C GLN A 108 0.90 5.25 12.02
N GLN A 109 0.08 4.22 12.17
CA GLN A 109 -1.21 4.12 11.50
C GLN A 109 -2.33 4.35 12.52
N PRO A 110 -3.49 4.86 12.09
CA PRO A 110 -4.64 5.00 12.96
C PRO A 110 -5.12 3.61 13.41
N THR A 111 -5.83 3.58 14.51
CA THR A 111 -6.64 2.42 14.88
C THR A 111 -7.79 2.24 13.89
N TRP A 112 -8.32 1.02 13.76
CA TRP A 112 -9.48 0.80 12.88
C TRP A 112 -10.70 1.63 13.33
N GLN A 113 -10.85 1.89 14.64
CA GLN A 113 -11.93 2.73 15.17
C GLN A 113 -11.82 4.18 14.68
N GLU A 114 -10.62 4.76 14.75
CA GLU A 114 -10.35 6.11 14.26
C GLU A 114 -10.56 6.21 12.75
N LEU A 115 -10.10 5.20 12.01
CA LEU A 115 -10.27 5.14 10.57
C LEU A 115 -11.74 5.01 10.20
N CYS A 116 -12.47 4.06 10.78
CA CYS A 116 -13.90 3.90 10.54
C CYS A 116 -14.68 5.17 10.92
N GLY A 117 -14.37 5.81 12.06
CA GLY A 117 -15.06 7.00 12.52
C GLY A 117 -15.01 8.17 11.53
N LYS A 118 -13.95 8.29 10.76
CA LYS A 118 -13.72 9.41 9.80
C LYS A 118 -14.04 9.06 8.35
N SER A 119 -14.31 7.80 8.03
CA SER A 119 -14.43 7.30 6.66
C SER A 119 -15.87 7.07 6.24
N ARG A 120 -16.13 7.23 4.95
CA ARG A 120 -17.39 6.86 4.29
C ARG A 120 -17.21 5.79 3.23
N ARG A 121 -16.03 5.71 2.63
CA ARG A 121 -15.66 4.74 1.58
C ARG A 121 -14.36 4.07 2.00
N VAL A 122 -14.41 2.81 2.36
CA VAL A 122 -13.22 2.03 2.72
C VAL A 122 -13.09 0.81 1.83
N VAL A 123 -11.87 0.34 1.67
CA VAL A 123 -11.60 -0.97 1.10
C VAL A 123 -11.18 -1.93 2.20
N VAL A 124 -11.68 -3.15 2.15
CA VAL A 124 -11.24 -4.27 2.98
C VAL A 124 -10.45 -5.22 2.09
N LEU A 125 -9.25 -5.55 2.50
CA LEU A 125 -8.38 -6.50 1.83
C LEU A 125 -8.30 -7.76 2.70
N ASP A 126 -8.96 -8.81 2.25
CA ASP A 126 -9.04 -10.07 2.97
C ASP A 126 -8.05 -11.08 2.39
N ALA A 127 -7.01 -11.40 3.16
CA ALA A 127 -5.92 -12.31 2.80
C ALA A 127 -5.22 -11.98 1.46
N VAL A 128 -5.10 -10.69 1.10
CA VAL A 128 -4.39 -10.27 -0.12
C VAL A 128 -2.88 -10.28 0.15
N CYS A 129 -2.20 -11.32 -0.32
CA CYS A 129 -0.78 -11.59 0.01
C CYS A 129 0.21 -11.02 -1.01
N ASP A 130 -0.18 -10.77 -2.26
CA ASP A 130 0.74 -10.22 -3.27
C ASP A 130 0.99 -8.74 -3.05
N THR A 131 2.27 -8.42 -2.80
CA THR A 131 2.73 -7.05 -2.54
C THR A 131 2.52 -6.11 -3.73
N THR A 132 2.49 -6.65 -4.96
CA THR A 132 2.22 -5.86 -6.17
C THR A 132 0.76 -5.43 -6.19
N ASN A 133 -0.14 -6.34 -5.85
CA ASN A 133 -1.57 -6.05 -5.78
C ASN A 133 -1.88 -5.06 -4.66
N ILE A 134 -1.33 -5.25 -3.47
CA ILE A 134 -1.43 -4.26 -2.37
C ILE A 134 -1.02 -2.87 -2.86
N GLY A 135 0.17 -2.75 -3.47
CA GLY A 135 0.65 -1.45 -3.96
C GLY A 135 -0.26 -0.82 -5.03
N ALA A 136 -0.76 -1.62 -5.97
CA ALA A 136 -1.66 -1.16 -7.03
C ALA A 136 -3.04 -0.76 -6.48
N ILE A 137 -3.59 -1.53 -5.53
CA ILE A 137 -4.86 -1.23 -4.86
C ILE A 137 -4.75 0.09 -4.09
N PHE A 138 -3.71 0.27 -3.29
CA PHE A 138 -3.49 1.53 -2.54
C PHE A 138 -3.37 2.74 -3.46
N ARG A 139 -2.69 2.57 -4.60
CA ARG A 139 -2.58 3.63 -5.60
C ARG A 139 -3.93 4.01 -6.19
N SER A 140 -4.73 3.04 -6.57
CA SER A 140 -6.08 3.24 -7.11
C SER A 140 -7.02 3.82 -6.06
N ALA A 141 -6.99 3.30 -4.83
CA ALA A 141 -7.81 3.77 -3.72
C ALA A 141 -7.55 5.25 -3.40
N ALA A 142 -6.28 5.64 -3.27
CA ALA A 142 -5.91 7.03 -3.04
C ALA A 142 -6.34 7.97 -4.19
N ALA A 143 -6.24 7.49 -5.44
CA ALA A 143 -6.62 8.28 -6.62
C ALA A 143 -8.13 8.43 -6.80
N LEU A 144 -8.92 7.43 -6.42
CA LEU A 144 -10.33 7.28 -6.74
C LEU A 144 -11.27 7.55 -5.55
N GLY A 145 -10.77 8.20 -4.49
CA GLY A 145 -11.61 8.74 -3.42
C GLY A 145 -12.04 7.73 -2.35
N ILE A 146 -11.27 6.67 -2.15
CA ILE A 146 -11.35 5.80 -0.98
C ILE A 146 -10.71 6.53 0.21
N ASP A 147 -11.36 6.48 1.37
CA ASP A 147 -10.91 7.22 2.56
C ASP A 147 -9.85 6.46 3.37
N GLY A 148 -9.82 5.12 3.26
CA GLY A 148 -8.87 4.29 3.97
C GLY A 148 -8.98 2.81 3.62
N ALA A 149 -8.00 2.02 4.07
CA ALA A 149 -7.96 0.59 3.86
C ALA A 149 -7.93 -0.18 5.20
N LEU A 150 -8.66 -1.28 5.26
CA LEU A 150 -8.65 -2.23 6.37
C LEU A 150 -8.10 -3.56 5.82
N LEU A 151 -7.20 -4.17 6.54
CA LEU A 151 -6.56 -5.41 6.11
C LEU A 151 -6.70 -6.48 7.20
N THR A 152 -7.03 -7.70 6.79
CA THR A 152 -6.89 -8.84 7.70
C THR A 152 -5.42 -9.16 7.92
N THR A 153 -5.08 -9.75 9.07
CA THR A 153 -3.68 -10.06 9.45
C THR A 153 -3.00 -11.05 8.52
N ASP A 154 -3.77 -11.78 7.71
CA ASP A 154 -3.27 -12.67 6.65
C ASP A 154 -2.86 -11.90 5.39
N SER A 155 -3.20 -10.63 5.28
CA SER A 155 -2.77 -9.78 4.16
C SER A 155 -1.32 -9.33 4.31
N CYS A 156 -0.68 -8.98 3.19
CA CYS A 156 0.66 -8.41 3.18
C CYS A 156 0.66 -6.98 3.75
N ASP A 157 1.74 -6.65 4.47
CA ASP A 157 1.97 -5.29 4.98
C ASP A 157 2.12 -4.27 3.82
N PRO A 158 1.29 -3.19 3.78
CA PRO A 158 1.38 -2.16 2.75
C PRO A 158 2.73 -1.43 2.71
N PHE A 159 3.48 -1.43 3.82
CA PHE A 159 4.82 -0.84 3.88
C PHE A 159 5.94 -1.81 3.46
N ASN A 160 5.59 -2.96 2.90
CA ASN A 160 6.56 -3.79 2.20
C ASN A 160 7.21 -2.98 1.07
N ARG A 161 8.53 -3.08 0.91
CA ARG A 161 9.31 -2.31 -0.08
C ARG A 161 8.70 -2.36 -1.49
N ARG A 162 8.22 -3.53 -1.93
CA ARG A 162 7.63 -3.69 -3.26
C ARG A 162 6.29 -2.96 -3.36
N ALA A 163 5.44 -3.05 -2.34
CA ALA A 163 4.16 -2.32 -2.30
C ALA A 163 4.37 -0.80 -2.28
N VAL A 164 5.31 -0.31 -1.48
CA VAL A 164 5.72 1.11 -1.47
C VAL A 164 6.13 1.58 -2.87
N ARG A 165 6.95 0.79 -3.59
CA ARG A 165 7.40 1.13 -4.93
C ARG A 165 6.26 1.10 -5.96
N VAL A 166 5.46 0.05 -5.97
CA VAL A 166 4.34 -0.12 -6.93
C VAL A 166 3.28 0.95 -6.73
N SER A 167 2.98 1.30 -5.50
CA SER A 167 2.04 2.37 -5.18
C SER A 167 2.56 3.76 -5.55
N MET A 168 3.83 3.91 -5.92
CA MET A 168 4.47 5.21 -6.09
C MET A 168 4.40 6.09 -4.82
N GLY A 169 4.42 5.47 -3.64
CA GLY A 169 4.35 6.13 -2.34
C GLY A 169 2.94 6.47 -1.84
N THR A 170 1.87 6.13 -2.59
CA THR A 170 0.50 6.43 -2.13
C THR A 170 0.08 5.63 -0.89
N VAL A 171 0.81 4.56 -0.55
CA VAL A 171 0.65 3.86 0.75
C VAL A 171 0.90 4.78 1.96
N PHE A 172 1.62 5.88 1.79
CA PHE A 172 1.84 6.88 2.84
C PHE A 172 0.70 7.90 2.93
N LYS A 173 -0.10 8.03 1.87
CA LYS A 173 -1.21 9.00 1.76
C LYS A 173 -2.54 8.44 2.21
N LEU A 174 -2.76 7.15 2.04
CA LEU A 174 -4.00 6.47 2.38
C LEU A 174 -3.87 5.84 3.78
N PRO A 175 -4.60 6.30 4.79
CA PRO A 175 -4.59 5.68 6.10
C PRO A 175 -5.11 4.25 6.03
N TRP A 176 -4.54 3.37 6.84
CA TRP A 176 -4.95 1.97 6.89
C TRP A 176 -4.80 1.38 8.29
N ALA A 177 -5.50 0.29 8.56
CA ALA A 177 -5.42 -0.42 9.83
C ALA A 177 -5.61 -1.92 9.64
N TRP A 178 -5.09 -2.70 10.58
CA TRP A 178 -5.41 -4.11 10.69
C TRP A 178 -6.79 -4.28 11.32
N LEU A 179 -7.59 -5.18 10.77
CA LEU A 179 -8.92 -5.53 11.28
C LEU A 179 -9.27 -6.98 10.93
N ASP A 180 -9.19 -7.87 11.91
CA ASP A 180 -9.68 -9.23 11.76
C ASP A 180 -11.20 -9.27 11.93
N ALA A 181 -11.86 -10.23 11.27
CA ALA A 181 -13.32 -10.34 11.21
C ALA A 181 -14.02 -9.02 10.82
N PRO A 182 -13.70 -8.45 9.65
CA PRO A 182 -14.07 -7.06 9.32
C PRO A 182 -15.58 -6.85 9.15
N LEU A 183 -16.35 -7.81 8.64
CA LEU A 183 -17.75 -7.59 8.28
C LEU A 183 -18.66 -7.24 9.46
N PRO A 184 -18.67 -8.01 10.58
CA PRO A 184 -19.48 -7.64 11.73
C PRO A 184 -19.11 -6.27 12.28
N THR A 185 -17.82 -6.00 12.45
CA THR A 185 -17.31 -4.73 12.98
C THR A 185 -17.70 -3.54 12.09
N LEU A 186 -17.62 -3.69 10.76
CA LEU A 186 -18.00 -2.64 9.81
C LEU A 186 -19.49 -2.35 9.84
N ARG A 187 -20.31 -3.39 10.01
CA ARG A 187 -21.76 -3.24 10.15
C ARG A 187 -22.12 -2.44 11.41
N GLU A 188 -21.46 -2.74 12.54
CA GLU A 188 -21.62 -1.95 13.78
C GLU A 188 -21.18 -0.49 13.59
N CYS A 189 -20.18 -0.23 12.77
CA CYS A 189 -19.76 1.12 12.37
C CYS A 189 -20.70 1.80 11.37
N GLY A 190 -21.78 1.13 10.94
CA GLY A 190 -22.78 1.67 10.01
C GLY A 190 -22.36 1.64 8.53
N PHE A 191 -21.39 0.81 8.16
CA PHE A 191 -21.07 0.55 6.77
C PHE A 191 -21.99 -0.53 6.18
N LYS A 192 -22.31 -0.37 4.89
CA LYS A 192 -22.78 -1.46 4.05
C LYS A 192 -21.61 -2.16 3.41
N THR A 193 -21.53 -3.46 3.61
CA THR A 193 -20.44 -4.29 3.09
C THR A 193 -20.78 -4.78 1.68
N VAL A 194 -19.84 -4.60 0.75
CA VAL A 194 -19.96 -4.92 -0.66
C VAL A 194 -18.90 -5.98 -1.00
N ALA A 195 -19.26 -7.25 -0.99
CA ALA A 195 -18.36 -8.34 -1.36
C ALA A 195 -18.21 -8.42 -2.88
N MET A 196 -16.99 -8.25 -3.38
CA MET A 196 -16.67 -8.39 -4.80
C MET A 196 -16.51 -9.89 -5.12
N ALA A 197 -17.59 -10.51 -5.57
CA ALA A 197 -17.63 -11.95 -5.84
C ALA A 197 -18.59 -12.33 -6.97
N LEU A 198 -18.23 -13.37 -7.72
CA LEU A 198 -19.06 -13.90 -8.80
C LEU A 198 -19.97 -15.00 -8.26
N ARG A 199 -21.25 -14.66 -8.09
CA ARG A 199 -22.31 -15.61 -7.76
C ARG A 199 -23.51 -15.43 -8.69
N HIS A 200 -24.41 -16.42 -8.72
CA HIS A 200 -25.61 -16.35 -9.56
C HIS A 200 -26.55 -15.20 -9.17
N ASP A 201 -26.58 -14.84 -7.89
CA ASP A 201 -27.40 -13.78 -7.29
C ASP A 201 -26.68 -12.44 -7.14
N SER A 202 -25.42 -12.32 -7.63
CA SER A 202 -24.66 -11.08 -7.56
C SER A 202 -25.31 -9.99 -8.40
N ILE A 203 -25.46 -8.79 -7.82
CA ILE A 203 -25.89 -7.58 -8.55
C ILE A 203 -24.73 -6.98 -9.36
N ALA A 204 -25.04 -6.17 -10.34
CA ALA A 204 -24.02 -5.47 -11.12
C ALA A 204 -23.42 -4.32 -10.30
N LEU A 205 -22.14 -4.01 -10.55
CA LEU A 205 -21.41 -2.96 -9.83
C LEU A 205 -22.02 -1.56 -10.01
N ASP A 206 -22.68 -1.31 -11.12
CA ASP A 206 -23.37 -0.04 -11.45
C ASP A 206 -24.80 0.05 -10.90
N ASP A 207 -25.24 -0.91 -10.07
CA ASP A 207 -26.56 -0.88 -9.44
C ASP A 207 -26.72 0.41 -8.61
N PRO A 208 -27.77 1.21 -8.87
CA PRO A 208 -27.96 2.51 -8.22
C PRO A 208 -28.12 2.43 -6.69
N ARG A 209 -28.51 1.28 -6.14
CA ARG A 209 -28.61 1.06 -4.69
C ARG A 209 -27.25 1.26 -4.01
N LEU A 210 -26.16 0.84 -4.64
CA LEU A 210 -24.80 0.97 -4.10
C LEU A 210 -24.40 2.44 -3.94
N LYS A 211 -24.72 3.28 -4.93
CA LYS A 211 -24.41 4.73 -4.89
C LYS A 211 -25.22 5.47 -3.83
N ALA A 212 -26.41 5.00 -3.52
CA ALA A 212 -27.30 5.60 -2.52
C ALA A 212 -26.81 5.35 -1.08
N GLU A 213 -25.96 4.37 -0.86
CA GLU A 213 -25.48 4.05 0.48
C GLU A 213 -24.54 5.15 1.02
N PRO A 214 -24.80 5.68 2.21
CA PRO A 214 -23.99 6.75 2.79
C PRO A 214 -22.57 6.31 3.14
N ARG A 215 -22.41 5.02 3.51
CA ARG A 215 -21.13 4.43 3.91
C ARG A 215 -20.99 3.03 3.31
N ILE A 216 -19.90 2.82 2.57
CA ILE A 216 -19.59 1.55 1.88
C ILE A 216 -18.22 1.04 2.29
N ALA A 217 -18.13 -0.26 2.54
CA ALA A 217 -16.90 -1.04 2.63
C ALA A 217 -16.83 -2.03 1.47
N VAL A 218 -15.92 -1.80 0.52
CA VAL A 218 -15.69 -2.71 -0.61
C VAL A 218 -14.75 -3.81 -0.16
N VAL A 219 -15.21 -5.06 -0.17
CA VAL A 219 -14.45 -6.22 0.32
C VAL A 219 -13.86 -6.97 -0.86
N MET A 220 -12.53 -7.08 -0.87
CA MET A 220 -11.72 -7.71 -1.90
C MET A 220 -11.02 -8.93 -1.31
N GLY A 221 -11.16 -10.08 -1.92
CA GLY A 221 -10.50 -11.32 -1.50
C GLY A 221 -9.17 -11.58 -2.20
N THR A 222 -8.56 -12.71 -1.84
CA THR A 222 -7.32 -13.20 -2.43
C THR A 222 -7.45 -13.56 -3.91
N GLU A 223 -6.32 -13.65 -4.60
CA GLU A 223 -6.25 -14.17 -5.96
C GLU A 223 -6.44 -15.68 -5.97
N GLY A 224 -7.25 -16.15 -6.91
CA GLY A 224 -7.57 -17.58 -7.08
C GLY A 224 -8.86 -17.95 -6.34
N ASP A 225 -8.83 -18.07 -5.03
CA ASP A 225 -9.98 -18.54 -4.23
C ASP A 225 -11.02 -17.44 -3.97
N GLY A 226 -10.65 -16.17 -4.12
CA GLY A 226 -11.53 -15.03 -3.86
C GLY A 226 -11.81 -14.82 -2.38
N LEU A 227 -13.05 -14.44 -2.05
CA LEU A 227 -13.53 -14.30 -0.68
C LEU A 227 -14.05 -15.65 -0.16
N PRO A 228 -13.85 -15.96 1.14
CA PRO A 228 -14.49 -17.10 1.78
C PRO A 228 -16.02 -17.07 1.63
N THR A 229 -16.64 -18.24 1.51
CA THR A 229 -18.11 -18.34 1.35
C THR A 229 -18.84 -17.63 2.49
N GLU A 230 -18.38 -17.80 3.72
CA GLU A 230 -18.94 -17.16 4.90
C GLU A 230 -18.90 -15.63 4.82
N ALA A 231 -17.80 -15.08 4.30
CA ALA A 231 -17.69 -13.64 4.10
C ALA A 231 -18.63 -13.12 3.00
N ILE A 232 -18.85 -13.92 1.94
CA ILE A 232 -19.80 -13.57 0.88
C ILE A 232 -21.24 -13.62 1.41
N ASP A 233 -21.59 -14.66 2.18
CA ASP A 233 -22.93 -14.86 2.73
C ASP A 233 -23.29 -13.82 3.80
N ASP A 234 -22.29 -13.31 4.53
CA ASP A 234 -22.47 -12.29 5.57
C ASP A 234 -22.45 -10.84 5.00
N ALA A 235 -22.12 -10.65 3.73
CA ALA A 235 -22.09 -9.32 3.14
C ALA A 235 -23.49 -8.75 2.88
N ASP A 236 -23.66 -7.41 3.03
CA ASP A 236 -24.93 -6.75 2.70
C ASP A 236 -25.24 -6.81 1.19
N TYR A 237 -24.21 -6.76 0.36
CA TYR A 237 -24.31 -6.85 -1.10
C TYR A 237 -23.23 -7.78 -1.65
N VAL A 238 -23.61 -8.66 -2.54
CA VAL A 238 -22.67 -9.43 -3.37
C VAL A 238 -22.69 -8.84 -4.77
N VAL A 239 -21.53 -8.38 -5.23
CA VAL A 239 -21.42 -7.54 -6.42
C VAL A 239 -20.45 -8.13 -7.42
N LYS A 240 -20.81 -8.09 -8.69
CA LYS A 240 -19.94 -8.50 -9.80
C LYS A 240 -19.71 -7.35 -10.78
N ILE A 241 -18.53 -7.35 -11.38
CA ILE A 241 -18.25 -6.56 -12.58
C ILE A 241 -18.79 -7.36 -13.77
N PRO A 242 -19.73 -6.83 -14.58
CA PRO A 242 -20.19 -7.52 -15.78
C PRO A 242 -19.04 -7.76 -16.75
N MET A 243 -18.78 -9.02 -17.08
CA MET A 243 -17.68 -9.43 -17.96
C MET A 243 -18.20 -9.77 -19.36
N ALA A 244 -17.33 -9.63 -20.36
CA ALA A 244 -17.58 -10.04 -21.74
C ALA A 244 -16.80 -11.31 -22.11
N ARG A 245 -17.23 -12.00 -23.17
CA ARG A 245 -16.49 -13.10 -23.81
C ARG A 245 -16.18 -14.31 -22.90
N GLY A 246 -16.99 -14.54 -21.85
CA GLY A 246 -16.78 -15.69 -20.95
C GLY A 246 -15.56 -15.56 -20.03
N VAL A 247 -15.06 -14.34 -19.84
CA VAL A 247 -14.03 -14.08 -18.82
C VAL A 247 -14.73 -14.02 -17.46
N ASP A 248 -14.23 -14.78 -16.48
CA ASP A 248 -14.89 -14.94 -15.17
C ASP A 248 -14.42 -13.87 -14.16
N SER A 249 -13.14 -13.43 -14.23
CA SER A 249 -12.60 -12.53 -13.24
C SER A 249 -11.52 -11.61 -13.81
N LEU A 250 -11.23 -10.54 -13.09
CA LEU A 250 -10.07 -9.66 -13.26
C LEU A 250 -9.07 -9.91 -12.12
N ASN A 251 -7.82 -9.59 -12.35
CA ASN A 251 -6.85 -9.44 -11.26
C ASN A 251 -7.42 -8.50 -10.18
N VAL A 252 -7.19 -8.82 -8.90
CA VAL A 252 -7.79 -8.11 -7.77
C VAL A 252 -7.51 -6.60 -7.77
N ALA A 253 -6.32 -6.17 -8.20
CA ALA A 253 -6.00 -4.75 -8.31
C ALA A 253 -6.74 -4.05 -9.46
N ALA A 254 -6.99 -4.75 -10.57
CA ALA A 254 -7.82 -4.23 -11.66
C ALA A 254 -9.29 -4.15 -11.25
N ALA A 255 -9.82 -5.21 -10.63
CA ALA A 255 -11.18 -5.24 -10.11
C ALA A 255 -11.42 -4.12 -9.08
N SER A 256 -10.47 -3.91 -8.17
CA SER A 256 -10.56 -2.84 -7.18
C SER A 256 -10.58 -1.45 -7.81
N ALA A 257 -9.77 -1.19 -8.84
CA ALA A 257 -9.77 0.09 -9.54
C ALA A 257 -11.12 0.39 -10.21
N VAL A 258 -11.75 -0.62 -10.81
CA VAL A 258 -13.10 -0.48 -11.40
C VAL A 258 -14.15 -0.23 -10.32
N ALA A 259 -14.08 -0.98 -9.19
CA ALA A 259 -14.98 -0.78 -8.07
C ALA A 259 -14.83 0.62 -7.45
N PHE A 260 -13.61 1.11 -7.28
CA PHE A 260 -13.34 2.43 -6.71
C PHE A 260 -13.76 3.56 -7.65
N TRP A 261 -13.63 3.37 -8.96
CA TRP A 261 -14.16 4.33 -9.93
C TRP A 261 -15.67 4.49 -9.79
N GLU A 262 -16.40 3.39 -9.61
CA GLU A 262 -17.85 3.39 -9.53
C GLU A 262 -18.37 3.83 -8.16
N LEU A 263 -17.74 3.39 -7.06
CA LEU A 263 -18.24 3.53 -5.70
C LEU A 263 -17.49 4.57 -4.85
N GLY A 264 -16.32 5.03 -5.31
CA GLY A 264 -15.51 6.03 -4.62
C GLY A 264 -16.18 7.41 -4.63
N LYS A 265 -15.67 8.32 -3.80
CA LYS A 265 -16.11 9.71 -3.82
C LYS A 265 -15.65 10.36 -5.13
N GLN A 266 -16.56 10.75 -5.95
CA GLN A 266 -16.27 11.69 -7.02
C GLN A 266 -15.93 13.04 -6.36
N LYS A 267 -14.64 13.37 -6.26
CA LYS A 267 -14.24 14.75 -5.99
C LYS A 267 -14.75 15.57 -7.17
N ALA A 268 -15.57 16.59 -6.88
CA ALA A 268 -15.82 17.63 -7.88
C ALA A 268 -14.44 18.03 -8.43
N GLN A 269 -14.22 17.79 -9.72
CA GLN A 269 -12.99 18.21 -10.39
C GLN A 269 -12.99 19.74 -10.32
N THR A 270 -12.27 20.29 -9.37
CA THR A 270 -11.81 21.67 -9.46
C THR A 270 -10.67 21.65 -10.47
N LEU A 271 -11.02 21.92 -11.72
CA LEU A 271 -10.09 22.22 -12.82
C LEU A 271 -9.34 23.51 -12.51
#